data_aae52e6d16e91d7fa8ec4ed6a9c9a4dd
#
_entry.id   aae52e6d16e91d7fa8ec4ed6a9c9a4dd
#
_cell.length_a   1.000
_cell.length_b   1.000
_cell.length_c   1.000
_cell.angle_alpha   90.00
_cell.angle_beta   90.00
_cell.angle_gamma   90.00
#
_symmetry.space_group_name_H-M   'P 1'
#
loop_
_entity.id
_entity.type
_entity.pdbx_description
1 polymer ?
#
loop_
_entity_poly.entity_id
_entity_poly.type
_entity_poly.pdbx_seq_one_letter_code
_entity_poly.pdbx_strand_id
1 'polypeptide(L)' 'MSERAKVAEFVSFCIEMFAKAKRLSGDKVAAVFQSCGAIDYLDSGYDVLHTQGERWLVSDLAEFLRIRGVSA' A
#
# COMPACT_ATOMS: atom_id res chain seq x y z
N MET A 1 -6.49 -17.37 13.20
CA MET A 1 -5.64 -16.22 12.90
C MET A 1 -6.35 -14.93 13.21
N SER A 2 -5.65 -13.99 13.79
CA SER A 2 -6.26 -12.73 14.12
C SER A 2 -6.43 -11.87 12.87
N GLU A 3 -7.41 -11.02 12.89
CA GLU A 3 -7.67 -10.04 11.85
C GLU A 3 -6.46 -9.15 11.59
N ARG A 4 -5.72 -8.80 12.66
CA ARG A 4 -4.55 -7.95 12.56
C ARG A 4 -3.41 -8.62 11.78
N ALA A 5 -3.26 -9.93 11.90
CA ALA A 5 -2.25 -10.64 11.13
C ALA A 5 -2.57 -10.59 9.63
N LYS A 6 -3.84 -10.71 9.27
CA LYS A 6 -4.28 -10.62 7.88
C LYS A 6 -4.04 -9.23 7.31
N VAL A 7 -4.33 -8.20 8.11
CA VAL A 7 -4.11 -6.81 7.68
C VAL A 7 -2.61 -6.55 7.49
N ALA A 8 -1.79 -7.03 8.43
CA ALA A 8 -0.33 -6.85 8.32
C ALA A 8 0.22 -7.53 7.06
N GLU A 9 -0.27 -8.72 6.76
CA GLU A 9 0.14 -9.43 5.54
C GLU A 9 -0.27 -8.66 4.29
N PHE A 10 -1.48 -8.11 4.29
CA PHE A 10 -1.97 -7.32 3.17
C PHE A 10 -1.13 -6.07 2.96
N VAL A 11 -0.81 -5.34 4.04
CA VAL A 11 0.02 -4.14 3.96
C VAL A 11 1.40 -4.48 3.41
N SER A 12 2.02 -5.55 3.91
CA SER A 12 3.33 -6.00 3.40
C SER A 12 3.26 -6.36 1.93
N PHE A 13 2.20 -7.05 1.53
CA PHE A 13 1.98 -7.40 0.14
C PHE A 13 1.89 -6.16 -0.74
N CYS A 14 1.13 -5.16 -0.29
CA CYS A 14 0.98 -3.91 -1.04
C CYS A 14 2.30 -3.16 -1.18
N ILE A 15 3.10 -3.14 -0.14
CA ILE A 15 4.42 -2.50 -0.18
C ILE A 15 5.30 -3.18 -1.23
N GLU A 16 5.40 -4.49 -1.19
CA GLU A 16 6.23 -5.25 -2.12
C GLU A 16 5.73 -5.13 -3.55
N MET A 17 4.43 -5.22 -3.73
CA MET A 17 3.81 -5.12 -5.04
C MET A 17 4.04 -3.75 -5.66
N PHE A 18 3.84 -2.69 -4.88
CA PHE A 18 4.04 -1.32 -5.34
C PHE A 18 5.52 -1.06 -5.65
N ALA A 19 6.42 -1.53 -4.80
CA ALA A 19 7.85 -1.40 -5.00
C ALA A 19 8.27 -2.05 -6.31
N LYS A 20 7.78 -3.25 -6.56
CA LYS A 20 8.09 -3.98 -7.79
C LYS A 20 7.54 -3.26 -9.02
N ALA A 21 6.31 -2.78 -8.94
CA ALA A 21 5.67 -2.09 -10.06
C ALA A 21 6.38 -0.78 -10.40
N LYS A 22 6.90 -0.08 -9.39
CA LYS A 22 7.58 1.21 -9.58
C LYS A 22 9.10 1.09 -9.61
N ARG A 23 9.64 -0.12 -9.51
CA ARG A 23 11.09 -0.39 -9.50
C ARG A 23 11.79 0.35 -8.37
N LEU A 24 11.20 0.31 -7.20
CA LEU A 24 11.76 0.91 -5.98
C LEU A 24 12.08 -0.20 -4.98
N SER A 25 12.88 0.13 -3.98
CA SER A 25 13.13 -0.82 -2.90
C SER A 25 11.93 -0.87 -1.97
N GLY A 26 11.70 -2.04 -1.36
CA GLY A 26 10.63 -2.18 -0.38
C GLY A 26 10.81 -1.26 0.81
N ASP A 27 12.05 -1.06 1.25
CA ASP A 27 12.35 -0.18 2.38
C ASP A 27 11.94 1.26 2.08
N LYS A 28 12.21 1.73 0.87
CA LYS A 28 11.82 3.08 0.46
C LYS A 28 10.31 3.22 0.43
N VAL A 29 9.63 2.24 -0.16
CA VAL A 29 8.16 2.27 -0.25
C VAL A 29 7.54 2.23 1.14
N ALA A 30 8.06 1.38 2.02
CA ALA A 30 7.56 1.30 3.40
C ALA A 30 7.70 2.64 4.11
N ALA A 31 8.83 3.32 3.96
CA ALA A 31 9.07 4.62 4.57
C ALA A 31 8.09 5.67 4.02
N VAL A 32 7.89 5.69 2.71
CA VAL A 32 6.96 6.61 2.06
C VAL A 32 5.53 6.35 2.54
N PHE A 33 5.12 5.10 2.57
CA PHE A 33 3.77 4.74 3.00
C PHE A 33 3.52 5.13 4.45
N GLN A 34 4.53 4.99 5.31
CA GLN A 34 4.43 5.42 6.71
C GLN A 34 4.26 6.93 6.82
N SER A 35 5.04 7.67 6.05
CA SER A 35 5.06 9.14 6.19
C SER A 35 3.83 9.81 5.61
N CYS A 36 3.16 9.21 4.63
CA CYS A 36 2.03 9.85 3.97
C CYS A 36 0.67 9.30 4.40
N GLY A 37 0.64 8.34 5.32
CA GLY A 37 -0.61 7.77 5.82
C GLY A 37 -1.18 6.64 4.98
N ALA A 38 -0.41 6.12 4.01
CA ALA A 38 -0.88 5.04 3.16
C ALA A 38 -1.09 3.74 3.96
N ILE A 39 -0.28 3.50 4.99
CA ILE A 39 -0.45 2.32 5.83
C ILE A 39 -1.78 2.37 6.56
N ASP A 40 -2.13 3.52 7.13
CA ASP A 40 -3.42 3.70 7.79
C ASP A 40 -4.57 3.56 6.80
N TYR A 41 -4.39 4.05 5.59
CA TYR A 41 -5.38 3.91 4.53
C TYR A 41 -5.64 2.44 4.21
N LEU A 42 -4.57 1.66 4.06
CA LEU A 42 -4.69 0.23 3.77
C LEU A 42 -5.30 -0.54 4.94
N ASP A 43 -4.92 -0.18 6.16
CA ASP A 43 -5.45 -0.79 7.37
C ASP A 43 -6.96 -0.53 7.49
N SER A 44 -7.35 0.73 7.41
CA SER A 44 -8.76 1.13 7.54
C SER A 44 -9.64 0.59 6.42
N GLY A 45 -9.08 0.48 5.21
CA GLY A 45 -9.81 0.03 4.05
C GLY A 45 -9.66 -1.45 3.73
N TYR A 46 -9.07 -2.22 4.62
CA TYR A 46 -8.75 -3.62 4.36
C TYR A 46 -9.92 -4.42 3.79
N ASP A 47 -11.11 -4.29 4.39
CA ASP A 47 -12.28 -5.08 4.00
C ASP A 47 -12.62 -4.92 2.52
N VAL A 48 -12.47 -3.72 2.00
CA VAL A 48 -12.75 -3.42 0.59
C VAL A 48 -11.52 -3.64 -0.27
N LEU A 49 -10.38 -3.12 0.18
CA LEU A 49 -9.16 -3.08 -0.64
C LEU A 49 -8.57 -4.46 -0.90
N HIS A 50 -8.65 -5.38 0.07
CA HIS A 50 -8.03 -6.69 -0.10
C HIS A 50 -8.75 -7.54 -1.16
N THR A 51 -9.92 -7.12 -1.63
CA THR A 51 -10.66 -7.81 -2.68
C THR A 51 -10.30 -7.32 -4.09
N GLN A 52 -9.49 -6.27 -4.18
CA GLN A 52 -9.12 -5.69 -5.47
C GLN A 52 -7.90 -6.40 -6.06
N GLY A 53 -7.79 -6.34 -7.39
CA GLY A 53 -6.64 -6.93 -8.08
C GLY A 53 -5.40 -6.06 -7.96
N GLU A 54 -4.24 -6.63 -8.29
CA GLU A 54 -2.96 -5.93 -8.18
C GLU A 54 -2.91 -4.64 -8.98
N ARG A 55 -3.37 -4.68 -10.22
CA ARG A 55 -3.33 -3.49 -11.08
C ARG A 55 -4.16 -2.36 -10.50
N TRP A 56 -5.32 -2.70 -9.98
CA TRP A 56 -6.19 -1.72 -9.37
C TRP A 56 -5.50 -1.10 -8.14
N LEU A 57 -4.89 -1.94 -7.30
CA LEU A 57 -4.23 -1.48 -6.07
C LEU A 57 -3.04 -0.57 -6.38
N VAL A 58 -2.23 -0.93 -7.38
CA VAL A 58 -1.08 -0.09 -7.77
C VAL A 58 -1.58 1.27 -8.24
N SER A 59 -2.61 1.28 -9.07
CA SER A 59 -3.19 2.51 -9.59
C SER A 59 -3.78 3.37 -8.48
N ASP A 60 -4.50 2.74 -7.55
CA ASP A 60 -5.13 3.44 -6.44
C ASP A 60 -4.09 4.03 -5.50
N LEU A 61 -3.05 3.26 -5.18
CA LEU A 61 -1.97 3.74 -4.31
C LEU A 61 -1.18 4.86 -4.96
N ALA A 62 -0.93 4.76 -6.26
CA ALA A 62 -0.25 5.83 -6.99
C ALA A 62 -1.05 7.13 -6.93
N GLU A 63 -2.35 7.03 -7.09
CA GLU A 63 -3.24 8.20 -7.01
C GLU A 63 -3.28 8.76 -5.59
N PHE A 64 -3.31 7.89 -4.59
CA PHE A 64 -3.28 8.28 -3.18
C PHE A 64 -2.03 9.13 -2.89
N LEU A 65 -0.87 8.65 -3.35
CA LEU A 65 0.38 9.37 -3.17
C LEU A 65 0.40 10.69 -3.93
N ARG A 66 -0.08 10.69 -5.16
CA ARG A 66 -0.13 11.88 -5.99
C ARG A 66 -0.96 12.99 -5.33
N ILE A 67 -2.11 12.64 -4.80
CA ILE A 67 -2.99 13.62 -4.14
C ILE A 67 -2.31 14.23 -2.93
N ARG A 68 -1.45 13.47 -2.26
CA ARG A 68 -0.72 13.95 -1.08
C ARG A 68 0.60 14.63 -1.43
N GLY A 69 0.88 14.80 -2.72
CA GLY A 69 2.08 15.49 -3.16
C GLY A 69 3.35 14.66 -3.01
N VAL A 70 3.23 13.34 -2.99
CA VAL A 70 4.37 12.44 -2.86
C VAL A 70 4.73 11.87 -4.23
N SER A 71 6.00 12.02 -4.61
CA SER A 71 6.55 11.40 -5.81
C SER A 71 7.15 10.06 -5.44
N ALA A 72 6.71 9.02 -6.08
CA ALA A 72 7.29 7.70 -5.87
C ALA A 72 7.74 7.08 -7.18
#